data_14dda5e57630c4c1d86547963b2017d8
#
_entry.id   14dda5e57630c4c1d86547963b2017d8
#
_cell.length_a   1.000
_cell.length_b   1.000
_cell.length_c   1.000
_cell.angle_alpha   90.00
_cell.angle_beta   90.00
_cell.angle_gamma   90.00
#
_symmetry.space_group_name_H-M   'P 1'
#
loop_
_entity.id
_entity.type
_entity.pdbx_description
1 polymer ?
#
loop_
_entity_poly.entity_id
_entity_poly.type
_entity_poly.pdbx_seq_one_letter_code
_entity_poly.pdbx_strand_id
1 'polypeptide(L)'
;MLKFNKVLLASDFDNTLVYTQGALERGEDIPPMSARNREAVEYFIQNGGYFSISTGRALPAFARYAQDLPCNALCVIANGAAIYDFNKDCYVETAFLDADIYDHVDALLARFPGLCFEIYHDDRRIHVLHPNDFVRNHEHLTRAKTVEVQSFREVDLPIIKLLFEEEKPLLDEVRSFILAQEWGARYELIFSSDHLLELTRRGATKGGMILKLAKLLGVARRDIYCVGDHTNDIPMLAVSEIGFAPENAISEVKEWGARIVCHCKDGALADVVEILDGRY
;
A
#
# COMPACT_ATOMS: atom_id res chain seq x y z
N MET A 1 23.56 23.26 -7.31
CA MET A 1 23.00 21.95 -6.86
C MET A 1 21.50 22.04 -7.08
N LEU A 2 20.85 20.99 -7.55
CA LEU A 2 19.38 21.01 -7.70
C LEU A 2 18.72 21.14 -6.32
N LYS A 3 17.61 21.85 -6.24
CA LYS A 3 16.95 22.25 -5.00
C LYS A 3 16.56 21.07 -4.12
N PHE A 4 15.96 20.03 -4.70
CA PHE A 4 15.50 18.82 -4.00
C PHE A 4 16.46 17.64 -4.15
N ASN A 5 17.76 17.90 -4.40
CA ASN A 5 18.73 16.83 -4.55
C ASN A 5 18.77 15.91 -3.32
N LYS A 6 18.52 14.61 -3.51
CA LYS A 6 18.39 13.60 -2.45
C LYS A 6 17.24 13.82 -1.47
N VAL A 7 16.15 14.41 -1.93
CA VAL A 7 14.88 14.47 -1.18
C VAL A 7 13.93 13.42 -1.74
N LEU A 8 13.31 12.61 -0.87
CA LEU A 8 12.30 11.61 -1.23
C LEU A 8 10.93 12.10 -0.77
N LEU A 9 10.00 12.21 -1.73
CA LEU A 9 8.57 12.38 -1.48
C LEU A 9 7.84 11.09 -1.87
N ALA A 10 7.25 10.41 -0.89
CA ALA A 10 6.45 9.21 -1.10
C ALA A 10 4.97 9.51 -0.82
N SER A 11 4.11 9.16 -1.75
CA SER A 11 2.66 9.37 -1.63
C SER A 11 1.90 8.05 -1.65
N ASP A 12 0.91 7.90 -0.79
CA ASP A 12 -0.15 6.95 -1.07
C ASP A 12 -0.89 7.33 -2.37
N PHE A 13 -1.58 6.35 -2.96
CA PHE A 13 -2.29 6.51 -4.22
C PHE A 13 -3.76 6.86 -4.01
N ASP A 14 -4.51 5.99 -3.34
CA ASP A 14 -5.96 6.08 -3.18
C ASP A 14 -6.34 7.17 -2.18
N ASN A 15 -7.23 8.09 -2.56
CA ASN A 15 -7.69 9.21 -1.73
C ASN A 15 -6.58 10.13 -1.20
N THR A 16 -5.36 9.96 -1.67
CA THR A 16 -4.20 10.81 -1.36
C THR A 16 -3.68 11.51 -2.62
N LEU A 17 -3.14 10.78 -3.59
CA LEU A 17 -2.71 11.32 -4.87
C LEU A 17 -3.88 11.52 -5.82
N VAL A 18 -4.80 10.55 -5.82
CA VAL A 18 -6.01 10.50 -6.66
C VAL A 18 -7.22 10.25 -5.78
N TYR A 19 -8.31 10.98 -6.00
CA TYR A 19 -9.57 10.74 -5.28
C TYR A 19 -10.31 9.55 -5.92
N THR A 20 -10.15 8.39 -5.32
CA THR A 20 -10.67 7.12 -5.86
C THR A 20 -12.03 6.75 -5.28
N GLN A 21 -12.32 7.08 -4.02
CA GLN A 21 -13.55 6.68 -3.33
C GLN A 21 -14.81 7.05 -4.09
N GLY A 22 -14.93 8.31 -4.54
CA GLY A 22 -16.13 8.74 -5.24
C GLY A 22 -16.33 8.08 -6.61
N ALA A 23 -15.27 7.68 -7.30
CA ALA A 23 -15.36 6.93 -8.55
C ALA A 23 -15.79 5.48 -8.29
N LEU A 24 -15.20 4.84 -7.29
CA LEU A 24 -15.54 3.47 -6.89
C LEU A 24 -17.00 3.35 -6.42
N GLU A 25 -17.50 4.31 -5.62
CA GLU A 25 -18.90 4.35 -5.17
C GLU A 25 -19.90 4.46 -6.32
N ARG A 26 -19.51 5.09 -7.43
CA ARG A 26 -20.35 5.21 -8.64
C ARG A 26 -20.11 4.14 -9.69
N GLY A 27 -19.17 3.20 -9.44
CA GLY A 27 -18.75 2.19 -10.41
C GLY A 27 -18.02 2.76 -11.64
N GLU A 28 -17.44 3.96 -11.49
CA GLU A 28 -16.71 4.66 -12.55
C GLU A 28 -15.22 4.28 -12.55
N ASP A 29 -14.56 4.60 -13.66
CA ASP A 29 -13.10 4.50 -13.72
C ASP A 29 -12.44 5.53 -12.78
N ILE A 30 -11.33 5.11 -12.15
CA ILE A 30 -10.54 6.01 -11.32
C ILE A 30 -10.04 7.18 -12.20
N PRO A 31 -10.26 8.42 -11.76
CA PRO A 31 -9.84 9.58 -12.54
C PRO A 31 -8.31 9.67 -12.63
N PRO A 32 -7.75 10.33 -13.64
CA PRO A 32 -6.32 10.59 -13.67
C PRO A 32 -5.89 11.51 -12.52
N MET A 33 -4.60 11.52 -12.22
CA MET A 33 -4.00 12.49 -11.33
C MET A 33 -4.33 13.93 -11.77
N SER A 34 -4.72 14.81 -10.84
CA SER A 34 -5.06 16.19 -11.16
C SER A 34 -3.90 16.94 -11.82
N ALA A 35 -4.20 17.90 -12.70
CA ALA A 35 -3.17 18.71 -13.35
C ALA A 35 -2.30 19.45 -12.32
N ARG A 36 -2.92 20.01 -11.26
CA ARG A 36 -2.21 20.70 -10.18
C ARG A 36 -1.19 19.80 -9.47
N ASN A 37 -1.58 18.56 -9.12
CA ASN A 37 -0.64 17.60 -8.53
C ASN A 37 0.46 17.22 -9.52
N ARG A 38 0.12 16.99 -10.79
CA ARG A 38 1.08 16.60 -11.82
C ARG A 38 2.16 17.68 -12.00
N GLU A 39 1.76 18.92 -12.22
CA GLU A 39 2.67 20.04 -12.40
C GLU A 39 3.62 20.21 -11.20
N ALA A 40 3.10 20.10 -9.98
CA ALA A 40 3.90 20.20 -8.76
C ALA A 40 4.91 19.06 -8.61
N VAL A 41 4.48 17.82 -8.87
CA VAL A 41 5.36 16.64 -8.79
C VAL A 41 6.42 16.68 -9.88
N GLU A 42 6.06 17.06 -11.12
CA GLU A 42 7.02 17.24 -12.22
C GLU A 42 8.05 18.34 -11.89
N TYR A 43 7.61 19.45 -11.30
CA TYR A 43 8.51 20.49 -10.81
C TYR A 43 9.49 19.95 -9.75
N PHE A 44 8.98 19.17 -8.77
CA PHE A 44 9.80 18.55 -7.74
C PHE A 44 10.86 17.62 -8.35
N ILE A 45 10.49 16.79 -9.31
CA ILE A 45 11.38 15.87 -10.02
C ILE A 45 12.44 16.62 -10.84
N GLN A 46 12.01 17.62 -11.62
CA GLN A 46 12.91 18.44 -12.45
C GLN A 46 13.96 19.17 -11.60
N ASN A 47 13.65 19.47 -10.35
CA ASN A 47 14.57 20.06 -9.39
C ASN A 47 15.34 19.03 -8.53
N GLY A 48 15.37 17.76 -8.94
CA GLY A 48 16.25 16.72 -8.40
C GLY A 48 15.63 15.85 -7.31
N GLY A 49 14.33 15.99 -7.02
CA GLY A 49 13.60 15.17 -6.06
C GLY A 49 13.31 13.77 -6.59
N TYR A 50 13.20 12.82 -5.68
CA TYR A 50 12.70 11.46 -5.93
C TYR A 50 11.24 11.38 -5.53
N PHE A 51 10.36 11.08 -6.49
CA PHE A 51 8.93 10.83 -6.24
C PHE A 51 8.60 9.35 -6.37
N SER A 52 7.97 8.80 -5.34
CA SER A 52 7.58 7.39 -5.23
C SER A 52 6.12 7.26 -4.84
N ILE A 53 5.46 6.22 -5.30
CA ILE A 53 4.14 5.79 -4.80
C ILE A 53 4.33 4.67 -3.77
N SER A 54 3.53 4.72 -2.69
CA SER A 54 3.47 3.69 -1.66
C SER A 54 2.02 3.28 -1.44
N THR A 55 1.57 2.20 -2.12
CA THR A 55 0.16 1.79 -2.18
C THR A 55 -0.13 0.44 -1.52
N GLY A 56 -1.35 0.26 -1.02
CA GLY A 56 -1.89 -1.05 -0.62
C GLY A 56 -2.15 -1.98 -1.80
N ARG A 57 -2.33 -1.41 -3.00
CA ARG A 57 -2.60 -2.19 -4.21
C ARG A 57 -1.43 -3.12 -4.52
N ALA A 58 -1.76 -4.36 -4.86
CA ALA A 58 -0.79 -5.31 -5.39
C ALA A 58 -0.50 -5.01 -6.88
N LEU A 59 0.56 -5.61 -7.42
CA LEU A 59 1.02 -5.36 -8.79
C LEU A 59 -0.10 -5.48 -9.84
N PRO A 60 -0.94 -6.54 -9.87
CA PRO A 60 -2.00 -6.65 -10.88
C PRO A 60 -3.02 -5.51 -10.83
N ALA A 61 -3.31 -4.99 -9.63
CA ALA A 61 -4.29 -3.92 -9.43
C ALA A 61 -3.71 -2.51 -9.66
N PHE A 62 -2.38 -2.32 -9.57
CA PHE A 62 -1.75 -1.01 -9.67
C PHE A 62 -1.05 -0.76 -11.03
N ALA A 63 -0.56 -1.80 -11.71
CA ALA A 63 0.29 -1.68 -12.90
C ALA A 63 -0.30 -0.77 -13.99
N ARG A 64 -1.61 -0.81 -14.20
CA ARG A 64 -2.31 0.01 -15.22
C ARG A 64 -2.27 1.52 -14.94
N TYR A 65 -2.10 1.92 -13.67
CA TYR A 65 -2.02 3.34 -13.29
C TYR A 65 -0.59 3.85 -13.29
N ALA A 66 0.37 2.97 -13.00
CA ALA A 66 1.77 3.34 -12.80
C ALA A 66 2.39 4.04 -14.02
N GLN A 67 1.97 3.66 -15.24
CA GLN A 67 2.51 4.22 -16.49
C GLN A 67 2.14 5.69 -16.69
N ASP A 68 1.02 6.12 -16.14
CA ASP A 68 0.50 7.49 -16.29
C ASP A 68 0.96 8.42 -15.15
N LEU A 69 1.71 7.91 -14.18
CA LEU A 69 2.17 8.67 -13.03
C LEU A 69 3.62 9.15 -13.23
N PRO A 70 3.94 10.39 -12.84
CA PRO A 70 5.29 10.94 -12.97
C PRO A 70 6.25 10.40 -11.91
N CYS A 71 6.35 9.06 -11.77
CA CYS A 71 7.27 8.43 -10.82
C CYS A 71 8.66 8.31 -11.42
N ASN A 72 9.69 8.84 -10.72
CA ASN A 72 11.10 8.67 -11.08
C ASN A 72 11.89 7.82 -10.07
N ALA A 73 11.21 7.29 -9.06
CA ALA A 73 11.75 6.33 -8.10
C ALA A 73 10.97 5.01 -8.14
N LEU A 74 11.53 3.97 -7.50
CA LEU A 74 10.84 2.69 -7.33
C LEU A 74 9.56 2.87 -6.49
N CYS A 75 8.54 2.06 -6.73
CA CYS A 75 7.28 2.12 -6.00
C CYS A 75 7.22 1.05 -4.90
N VAL A 76 6.62 1.39 -3.77
CA VAL A 76 6.25 0.44 -2.72
C VAL A 76 4.82 -0.03 -3.00
N ILE A 77 4.62 -1.33 -3.11
CA ILE A 77 3.32 -1.95 -3.42
C ILE A 77 2.91 -2.96 -2.36
N ALA A 78 1.66 -3.42 -2.42
CA ALA A 78 1.12 -4.45 -1.52
C ALA A 78 1.35 -4.12 -0.03
N ASN A 79 1.02 -2.87 0.38
CA ASN A 79 1.18 -2.35 1.75
C ASN A 79 2.59 -2.50 2.34
N GLY A 80 3.62 -2.47 1.47
CA GLY A 80 5.00 -2.62 1.88
C GLY A 80 5.51 -4.06 1.83
N ALA A 81 4.79 -4.97 1.20
CA ALA A 81 5.31 -6.32 0.96
C ALA A 81 6.36 -6.35 -0.16
N ALA A 82 6.38 -5.35 -1.06
CA ALA A 82 7.37 -5.30 -2.13
C ALA A 82 7.76 -3.86 -2.55
N ILE A 83 8.97 -3.75 -3.09
CA ILE A 83 9.44 -2.61 -3.89
C ILE A 83 9.53 -3.08 -5.35
N TYR A 84 8.91 -2.31 -6.24
CA TYR A 84 8.80 -2.65 -7.66
C TYR A 84 9.36 -1.57 -8.57
N ASP A 85 10.08 -1.98 -9.61
CA ASP A 85 10.59 -1.11 -10.68
C ASP A 85 9.68 -1.24 -11.91
N PHE A 86 8.78 -0.27 -12.11
CA PHE A 86 7.88 -0.27 -13.26
C PHE A 86 8.57 0.00 -14.60
N ASN A 87 9.78 0.58 -14.58
CA ASN A 87 10.56 0.79 -15.80
C ASN A 87 11.22 -0.51 -16.28
N LYS A 88 11.68 -1.34 -15.33
CA LYS A 88 12.33 -2.63 -15.62
C LYS A 88 11.36 -3.80 -15.52
N ASP A 89 10.13 -3.55 -15.08
CA ASP A 89 9.07 -4.54 -14.89
C ASP A 89 9.49 -5.70 -13.96
N CYS A 90 10.12 -5.38 -12.82
CA CYS A 90 10.63 -6.40 -11.89
C CYS A 90 10.50 -5.99 -10.43
N TYR A 91 10.38 -7.01 -9.58
CA TYR A 91 10.54 -6.87 -8.14
C TYR A 91 12.01 -6.58 -7.79
N VAL A 92 12.25 -5.54 -6.99
CA VAL A 92 13.59 -5.16 -6.51
C VAL A 92 13.83 -5.70 -5.10
N GLU A 93 12.81 -5.67 -4.28
CA GLU A 93 12.79 -6.19 -2.92
C GLU A 93 11.41 -6.80 -2.65
N THR A 94 11.35 -7.97 -2.04
CA THR A 94 10.09 -8.61 -1.66
C THR A 94 10.24 -9.27 -0.29
N ALA A 95 9.27 -9.00 0.58
CA ALA A 95 9.18 -9.62 1.89
C ALA A 95 8.28 -10.86 1.81
N PHE A 96 8.77 -11.95 1.28
CA PHE A 96 8.02 -13.20 1.16
C PHE A 96 7.67 -13.78 2.54
N LEU A 97 6.51 -14.43 2.61
CA LEU A 97 6.13 -15.26 3.75
C LEU A 97 7.02 -16.52 3.80
N ASP A 98 7.36 -16.94 5.01
CA ASP A 98 8.18 -18.13 5.22
C ASP A 98 7.36 -19.42 4.99
N ALA A 99 8.01 -20.56 4.75
CA ALA A 99 7.34 -21.82 4.36
C ALA A 99 6.36 -22.37 5.41
N ASP A 100 6.54 -22.03 6.68
CA ASP A 100 5.63 -22.42 7.76
C ASP A 100 4.27 -21.67 7.74
N ILE A 101 4.07 -20.74 6.79
CA ILE A 101 2.75 -20.16 6.52
C ILE A 101 1.69 -21.25 6.22
N TYR A 102 2.09 -22.38 5.64
CA TYR A 102 1.16 -23.48 5.40
C TYR A 102 0.56 -24.03 6.68
N ASP A 103 1.36 -24.24 7.70
CA ASP A 103 0.91 -24.78 9.00
C ASP A 103 0.10 -23.72 9.76
N HIS A 104 0.45 -22.46 9.63
CA HIS A 104 -0.29 -21.35 10.25
C HIS A 104 -1.67 -21.16 9.61
N VAL A 105 -1.78 -21.32 8.28
CA VAL A 105 -3.07 -21.28 7.57
C VAL A 105 -3.91 -22.50 7.90
N ASP A 106 -3.33 -23.70 8.03
CA ASP A 106 -4.06 -24.88 8.49
C ASP A 106 -4.66 -24.66 9.90
N ALA A 107 -3.91 -24.03 10.81
CA ALA A 107 -4.43 -23.66 12.13
C ALA A 107 -5.55 -22.61 12.07
N LEU A 108 -5.45 -21.64 11.15
CA LEU A 108 -6.51 -20.66 10.88
C LEU A 108 -7.78 -21.34 10.38
N LEU A 109 -7.67 -22.21 9.37
CA LEU A 109 -8.81 -22.89 8.76
C LEU A 109 -9.45 -23.91 9.71
N ALA A 110 -8.69 -24.52 10.63
CA ALA A 110 -9.23 -25.36 11.69
C ALA A 110 -10.11 -24.55 12.67
N ARG A 111 -9.77 -23.28 12.92
CA ARG A 111 -10.52 -22.37 13.81
C ARG A 111 -11.66 -21.65 13.10
N PHE A 112 -11.46 -21.30 11.82
CA PHE A 112 -12.40 -20.57 10.97
C PHE A 112 -12.64 -21.32 9.66
N PRO A 113 -13.40 -22.41 9.67
CA PRO A 113 -13.74 -23.16 8.46
C PRO A 113 -14.48 -22.27 7.47
N GLY A 114 -14.02 -22.26 6.21
CA GLY A 114 -14.64 -21.43 5.17
C GLY A 114 -14.14 -19.96 5.13
N LEU A 115 -13.15 -19.59 5.94
CA LEU A 115 -12.54 -18.26 5.89
C LEU A 115 -12.07 -17.94 4.47
N CYS A 116 -12.57 -16.84 3.93
CA CYS A 116 -12.20 -16.35 2.59
C CYS A 116 -10.91 -15.55 2.63
N PHE A 117 -9.99 -15.83 1.73
CA PHE A 117 -8.82 -14.97 1.51
C PHE A 117 -8.19 -15.13 0.14
N GLU A 118 -7.64 -14.04 -0.35
CA GLU A 118 -6.78 -14.01 -1.52
C GLU A 118 -5.32 -14.29 -1.13
N ILE A 119 -4.59 -14.94 -2.05
CA ILE A 119 -3.18 -15.33 -1.92
C ILE A 119 -2.41 -14.69 -3.07
N TYR A 120 -1.49 -13.80 -2.72
CA TYR A 120 -0.70 -13.05 -3.70
C TYR A 120 0.65 -13.72 -3.92
N HIS A 121 0.85 -14.19 -5.15
CA HIS A 121 2.07 -14.87 -5.59
C HIS A 121 2.97 -13.90 -6.40
N ASP A 122 4.27 -14.21 -6.51
CA ASP A 122 5.23 -13.35 -7.22
C ASP A 122 5.09 -13.41 -8.76
N ASP A 123 4.41 -14.43 -9.29
CA ASP A 123 4.12 -14.57 -10.72
C ASP A 123 2.92 -13.72 -11.20
N ARG A 124 2.47 -12.77 -10.36
CA ARG A 124 1.35 -11.86 -10.61
C ARG A 124 -0.03 -12.50 -10.56
N ARG A 125 -0.14 -13.80 -10.27
CA ARG A 125 -1.43 -14.45 -10.03
C ARG A 125 -1.93 -14.12 -8.62
N ILE A 126 -3.24 -13.97 -8.53
CA ILE A 126 -3.97 -13.88 -7.27
C ILE A 126 -4.80 -15.14 -7.19
N HIS A 127 -4.48 -16.00 -6.24
CA HIS A 127 -5.32 -17.16 -5.94
C HIS A 127 -6.32 -16.78 -4.85
N VAL A 128 -7.46 -17.48 -4.82
CA VAL A 128 -8.47 -17.27 -3.78
C VAL A 128 -8.95 -18.60 -3.22
N LEU A 129 -9.06 -18.67 -1.90
CA LEU A 129 -9.67 -19.80 -1.19
C LEU A 129 -11.01 -19.35 -0.63
N HIS A 130 -12.05 -20.20 -0.79
CA HIS A 130 -13.43 -19.96 -0.34
C HIS A 130 -14.00 -18.60 -0.79
N PRO A 131 -14.03 -18.27 -2.11
CA PRO A 131 -14.43 -16.96 -2.60
C PRO A 131 -15.87 -16.62 -2.19
N ASN A 132 -16.07 -15.37 -1.75
CA ASN A 132 -17.35 -14.82 -1.32
C ASN A 132 -17.70 -13.54 -2.11
N ASP A 133 -18.74 -12.81 -1.70
CA ASP A 133 -19.17 -11.59 -2.38
C ASP A 133 -18.19 -10.43 -2.19
N PHE A 134 -17.38 -10.41 -1.11
CA PHE A 134 -16.35 -9.41 -0.91
C PHE A 134 -15.25 -9.55 -1.96
N VAL A 135 -14.76 -10.75 -2.24
CA VAL A 135 -13.80 -11.02 -3.33
C VAL A 135 -14.35 -10.57 -4.68
N ARG A 136 -15.60 -10.89 -5.00
CA ARG A 136 -16.22 -10.47 -6.27
C ARG A 136 -16.27 -8.95 -6.41
N ASN A 137 -16.61 -8.27 -5.31
CA ASN A 137 -16.58 -6.82 -5.26
C ASN A 137 -15.14 -6.27 -5.40
N HIS A 138 -14.17 -6.89 -4.71
CA HIS A 138 -12.76 -6.52 -4.79
C HIS A 138 -12.20 -6.70 -6.22
N GLU A 139 -12.50 -7.82 -6.89
CA GLU A 139 -12.18 -8.04 -8.31
C GLU A 139 -12.78 -6.96 -9.21
N HIS A 140 -14.04 -6.58 -8.95
CA HIS A 140 -14.72 -5.52 -9.71
C HIS A 140 -14.02 -4.17 -9.53
N LEU A 141 -13.70 -3.79 -8.30
CA LEU A 141 -13.06 -2.52 -7.96
C LEU A 141 -11.60 -2.43 -8.44
N THR A 142 -10.86 -3.53 -8.27
CA THR A 142 -9.44 -3.58 -8.65
C THR A 142 -9.22 -3.95 -10.11
N ARG A 143 -10.24 -4.57 -10.73
CA ARG A 143 -10.18 -5.23 -12.05
C ARG A 143 -9.08 -6.30 -12.14
N ALA A 144 -8.59 -6.76 -11.02
CA ALA A 144 -7.71 -7.91 -10.92
C ALA A 144 -8.56 -9.19 -10.85
N LYS A 145 -8.11 -10.24 -11.52
CA LYS A 145 -8.81 -11.52 -11.55
C LYS A 145 -8.16 -12.48 -10.57
N THR A 146 -8.99 -13.24 -9.84
CA THR A 146 -8.53 -14.33 -9.00
C THR A 146 -8.66 -15.69 -9.68
N VAL A 147 -7.88 -16.65 -9.20
CA VAL A 147 -7.96 -18.07 -9.58
C VAL A 147 -8.34 -18.86 -8.34
N GLU A 148 -9.53 -19.47 -8.36
CA GLU A 148 -10.00 -20.28 -7.23
C GLU A 148 -9.15 -21.52 -7.06
N VAL A 149 -8.78 -21.83 -5.80
CA VAL A 149 -8.08 -23.05 -5.38
C VAL A 149 -8.92 -23.78 -4.34
N GLN A 150 -8.80 -25.11 -4.29
CA GLN A 150 -9.54 -25.93 -3.33
C GLN A 150 -8.78 -26.10 -2.01
N SER A 151 -7.47 -25.84 -2.01
CA SER A 151 -6.61 -25.89 -0.84
C SER A 151 -5.51 -24.84 -0.94
N PHE A 152 -5.16 -24.23 0.21
CA PHE A 152 -4.02 -23.32 0.29
C PHE A 152 -2.71 -24.00 -0.15
N ARG A 153 -2.59 -25.31 0.08
CA ARG A 153 -1.41 -26.10 -0.30
C ARG A 153 -1.24 -26.33 -1.81
N GLU A 154 -2.21 -25.90 -2.63
CA GLU A 154 -2.08 -25.89 -4.11
C GLU A 154 -1.27 -24.69 -4.62
N VAL A 155 -1.08 -23.68 -3.78
CA VAL A 155 -0.31 -22.48 -4.14
C VAL A 155 1.13 -22.66 -3.63
N ASP A 156 2.07 -22.77 -4.56
CA ASP A 156 3.48 -22.90 -4.23
C ASP A 156 4.05 -21.59 -3.65
N LEU A 157 5.23 -21.68 -3.00
CA LEU A 157 6.02 -20.51 -2.65
C LEU A 157 6.72 -19.95 -3.92
N PRO A 158 7.05 -18.67 -3.96
CA PRO A 158 6.95 -17.70 -2.86
C PRO A 158 5.60 -16.97 -2.80
N ILE A 159 5.08 -16.75 -1.61
CA ILE A 159 3.86 -15.98 -1.35
C ILE A 159 4.23 -14.62 -0.78
N ILE A 160 3.62 -13.55 -1.31
CA ILE A 160 3.89 -12.16 -0.94
C ILE A 160 3.03 -11.75 0.26
N LYS A 161 1.73 -12.01 0.19
CA LYS A 161 0.75 -11.68 1.25
C LYS A 161 -0.49 -12.55 1.17
N LEU A 162 -1.25 -12.59 2.27
CA LEU A 162 -2.64 -13.02 2.30
C LEU A 162 -3.54 -11.80 2.54
N LEU A 163 -4.72 -11.80 1.95
CA LEU A 163 -5.75 -10.79 2.15
C LEU A 163 -7.05 -11.48 2.54
N PHE A 164 -7.43 -11.38 3.82
CA PHE A 164 -8.69 -11.91 4.34
C PHE A 164 -9.82 -10.93 4.02
N GLU A 165 -10.92 -11.44 3.49
CA GLU A 165 -12.05 -10.67 2.99
C GLU A 165 -13.35 -11.14 3.60
N GLU A 166 -13.79 -10.45 4.66
CA GLU A 166 -14.95 -10.83 5.45
C GLU A 166 -15.57 -9.61 6.14
N GLU A 167 -16.67 -9.82 6.84
CA GLU A 167 -17.21 -8.82 7.75
C GLU A 167 -16.23 -8.47 8.86
N LYS A 168 -16.18 -7.18 9.22
CA LYS A 168 -15.26 -6.64 10.24
C LYS A 168 -15.21 -7.43 11.55
N PRO A 169 -16.34 -7.88 12.16
CA PRO A 169 -16.28 -8.65 13.40
C PRO A 169 -15.50 -9.97 13.25
N LEU A 170 -15.68 -10.68 12.11
CA LEU A 170 -14.93 -11.92 11.86
C LEU A 170 -13.45 -11.64 11.63
N LEU A 171 -13.12 -10.57 10.91
CA LEU A 171 -11.72 -10.16 10.71
C LEU A 171 -11.04 -9.75 12.03
N ASP A 172 -11.77 -9.14 12.97
CA ASP A 172 -11.26 -8.82 14.31
C ASP A 172 -10.98 -10.10 15.11
N GLU A 173 -11.83 -11.14 14.99
CA GLU A 173 -11.58 -12.45 15.59
C GLU A 173 -10.37 -13.14 14.96
N VAL A 174 -10.26 -13.15 13.63
CA VAL A 174 -9.10 -13.70 12.89
C VAL A 174 -7.80 -13.00 13.34
N ARG A 175 -7.80 -11.67 13.37
CA ARG A 175 -6.66 -10.88 13.83
C ARG A 175 -6.28 -11.23 15.28
N SER A 176 -7.26 -11.29 16.18
CA SER A 176 -7.04 -11.61 17.59
C SER A 176 -6.50 -13.03 17.76
N PHE A 177 -7.02 -14.00 17.00
CA PHE A 177 -6.52 -15.36 17.00
C PHE A 177 -5.06 -15.43 16.56
N ILE A 178 -4.70 -14.79 15.45
CA ILE A 178 -3.31 -14.77 14.96
C ILE A 178 -2.36 -14.15 16.01
N LEU A 179 -2.74 -12.99 16.58
CA LEU A 179 -1.92 -12.30 17.57
C LEU A 179 -1.74 -13.08 18.87
N ALA A 180 -2.67 -13.98 19.21
CA ALA A 180 -2.57 -14.85 20.37
C ALA A 180 -1.63 -16.06 20.15
N GLN A 181 -1.22 -16.35 18.91
CA GLN A 181 -0.28 -17.43 18.63
C GLN A 181 1.17 -16.97 18.78
N GLU A 182 2.07 -17.86 19.17
CA GLU A 182 3.52 -17.57 19.22
C GLU A 182 4.06 -17.13 17.87
N TRP A 183 3.57 -17.72 16.79
CA TRP A 183 3.96 -17.38 15.43
C TRP A 183 3.35 -16.05 14.92
N GLY A 184 2.32 -15.51 15.58
CA GLY A 184 1.68 -14.24 15.20
C GLY A 184 2.64 -13.06 15.17
N ALA A 185 3.65 -13.06 16.04
CA ALA A 185 4.70 -12.02 16.07
C ALA A 185 5.55 -11.95 14.77
N ARG A 186 5.45 -12.92 13.87
CA ARG A 186 6.17 -12.98 12.59
C ARG A 186 5.48 -12.20 11.48
N TYR A 187 4.26 -11.73 11.72
CA TYR A 187 3.42 -11.06 10.73
C TYR A 187 3.09 -9.63 11.12
N GLU A 188 2.83 -8.82 10.10
CA GLU A 188 2.06 -7.60 10.20
C GLU A 188 0.61 -7.91 9.83
N LEU A 189 -0.33 -7.39 10.61
CA LEU A 189 -1.77 -7.52 10.38
C LEU A 189 -2.37 -6.12 10.25
N ILE A 190 -2.69 -5.74 9.02
CA ILE A 190 -3.06 -4.38 8.65
C ILE A 190 -4.46 -4.37 8.06
N PHE A 191 -5.37 -3.60 8.67
CA PHE A 191 -6.64 -3.28 8.01
C PHE A 191 -6.41 -2.23 6.93
N SER A 192 -6.72 -2.55 5.69
CA SER A 192 -6.75 -1.60 4.57
C SER A 192 -8.16 -1.08 4.27
N SER A 193 -9.19 -1.73 4.83
CA SER A 193 -10.57 -1.27 4.96
C SER A 193 -11.28 -2.08 6.04
N ASP A 194 -12.57 -1.80 6.30
CA ASP A 194 -13.37 -2.56 7.26
C ASP A 194 -13.57 -4.03 6.85
N HIS A 195 -13.45 -4.34 5.58
CA HIS A 195 -13.64 -5.70 5.05
C HIS A 195 -12.35 -6.38 4.57
N LEU A 196 -11.20 -5.74 4.74
CA LEU A 196 -9.91 -6.21 4.23
C LEU A 196 -8.86 -6.21 5.34
N LEU A 197 -8.43 -7.42 5.75
CA LEU A 197 -7.32 -7.61 6.68
C LEU A 197 -6.15 -8.27 5.94
N GLU A 198 -5.03 -7.58 5.85
CA GLU A 198 -3.83 -8.05 5.19
C GLU A 198 -2.88 -8.72 6.20
N LEU A 199 -2.31 -9.85 5.81
CA LEU A 199 -1.21 -10.52 6.51
C LEU A 199 0.03 -10.47 5.63
N THR A 200 1.05 -9.79 6.12
CA THR A 200 2.37 -9.69 5.47
C THR A 200 3.46 -10.12 6.44
N ARG A 201 4.68 -10.30 5.95
CA ARG A 201 5.84 -10.61 6.80
C ARG A 201 6.12 -9.46 7.76
N ARG A 202 6.57 -9.75 8.97
CA ARG A 202 7.00 -8.76 9.96
C ARG A 202 7.98 -7.74 9.36
N GLY A 203 7.70 -6.45 9.57
CA GLY A 203 8.45 -5.32 9.00
C GLY A 203 8.08 -4.97 7.55
N ALA A 204 7.23 -5.77 6.89
CA ALA A 204 6.67 -5.45 5.59
C ALA A 204 5.51 -4.45 5.75
N THR A 205 5.85 -3.20 6.00
CA THR A 205 4.92 -2.07 6.10
C THR A 205 5.33 -1.00 5.09
N LYS A 206 4.41 -0.09 4.74
CA LYS A 206 4.75 1.06 3.88
C LYS A 206 6.00 1.79 4.42
N GLY A 207 6.08 2.03 5.73
CA GLY A 207 7.22 2.70 6.36
C GLY A 207 8.53 1.89 6.30
N GLY A 208 8.47 0.59 6.57
CA GLY A 208 9.63 -0.28 6.48
C GLY A 208 10.24 -0.29 5.09
N MET A 209 9.41 -0.33 4.04
CA MET A 209 9.89 -0.30 2.66
C MET A 209 10.32 1.10 2.20
N ILE A 210 9.72 2.19 2.70
CA ILE A 210 10.21 3.55 2.44
C ILE A 210 11.63 3.75 3.00
N LEU A 211 11.94 3.21 4.18
CA LEU A 211 13.31 3.25 4.72
C LEU A 211 14.30 2.47 3.85
N LYS A 212 13.90 1.30 3.32
CA LYS A 212 14.72 0.53 2.38
C LYS A 212 14.91 1.29 1.06
N LEU A 213 13.85 1.87 0.52
CA LEU A 213 13.90 2.70 -0.68
C LEU A 213 14.82 3.90 -0.49
N ALA A 214 14.70 4.64 0.61
CA ALA A 214 15.58 5.76 0.93
C ALA A 214 17.06 5.34 0.99
N LYS A 215 17.35 4.18 1.59
CA LYS A 215 18.70 3.60 1.61
C LYS A 215 19.21 3.29 0.20
N LEU A 216 18.41 2.70 -0.68
CA LEU A 216 18.76 2.43 -2.08
C LEU A 216 19.08 3.71 -2.86
N LEU A 217 18.33 4.80 -2.58
CA LEU A 217 18.50 6.10 -3.22
C LEU A 217 19.60 6.97 -2.57
N GLY A 218 20.15 6.56 -1.43
CA GLY A 218 21.10 7.35 -0.65
C GLY A 218 20.48 8.61 -0.04
N VAL A 219 19.19 8.56 0.33
CA VAL A 219 18.42 9.64 0.96
C VAL A 219 18.55 9.54 2.47
N ALA A 220 18.85 10.65 3.15
CA ALA A 220 18.88 10.70 4.61
C ALA A 220 17.45 10.76 5.19
N ARG A 221 17.24 10.25 6.41
CA ARG A 221 15.90 10.22 7.05
C ARG A 221 15.26 11.61 7.14
N ARG A 222 16.05 12.65 7.41
CA ARG A 222 15.57 14.04 7.47
C ARG A 222 15.10 14.63 6.13
N ASP A 223 15.34 13.92 5.04
CA ASP A 223 14.97 14.31 3.67
C ASP A 223 13.90 13.36 3.09
N ILE A 224 13.21 12.59 3.96
CA ILE A 224 12.07 11.73 3.61
C ILE A 224 10.79 12.46 4.00
N TYR A 225 9.85 12.57 3.08
CA TYR A 225 8.52 13.14 3.27
C TYR A 225 7.48 12.16 2.76
N CYS A 226 6.41 11.98 3.52
CA CYS A 226 5.35 11.03 3.16
C CYS A 226 3.97 11.69 3.27
N VAL A 227 3.06 11.27 2.38
CA VAL A 227 1.67 11.72 2.37
C VAL A 227 0.75 10.51 2.35
N GLY A 228 -0.25 10.46 3.24
CA GLY A 228 -1.20 9.35 3.31
C GLY A 228 -2.46 9.72 4.06
N ASP A 229 -3.54 8.95 3.87
CA ASP A 229 -4.87 9.28 4.39
C ASP A 229 -5.45 8.23 5.35
N HIS A 230 -4.88 7.02 5.40
CA HIS A 230 -5.45 5.90 6.15
C HIS A 230 -4.45 5.29 7.17
N THR A 231 -4.92 4.40 8.06
CA THR A 231 -4.10 3.80 9.14
C THR A 231 -2.88 3.03 8.64
N ASN A 232 -2.95 2.39 7.46
CA ASN A 232 -1.83 1.70 6.83
C ASN A 232 -0.70 2.65 6.36
N ASP A 233 -0.96 3.98 6.34
CA ASP A 233 0.03 5.01 6.02
C ASP A 233 0.81 5.47 7.25
N ILE A 234 0.25 5.35 8.44
CA ILE A 234 0.90 5.79 9.69
C ILE A 234 2.35 5.31 9.79
N PRO A 235 2.69 4.05 9.45
CA PRO A 235 4.09 3.61 9.46
C PRO A 235 5.01 4.41 8.53
N MET A 236 4.56 4.87 7.35
CA MET A 236 5.41 5.69 6.47
C MET A 236 5.45 7.16 6.91
N LEU A 237 4.35 7.67 7.47
CA LEU A 237 4.35 9.00 8.08
C LEU A 237 5.32 9.06 9.26
N ALA A 238 5.41 8.01 10.07
CA ALA A 238 6.29 7.92 11.23
C ALA A 238 7.79 7.86 10.90
N VAL A 239 8.17 7.40 9.72
CA VAL A 239 9.57 7.37 9.29
C VAL A 239 10.00 8.62 8.54
N SER A 240 9.07 9.48 8.16
CA SER A 240 9.33 10.75 7.47
C SER A 240 9.77 11.86 8.44
N GLU A 241 10.40 12.89 7.92
CA GLU A 241 10.70 14.13 8.65
C GLU A 241 9.43 14.94 8.93
N ILE A 242 8.53 14.98 7.95
CA ILE A 242 7.18 15.51 8.08
C ILE A 242 6.24 14.52 7.39
N GLY A 243 5.29 13.97 8.15
CA GLY A 243 4.17 13.22 7.62
C GLY A 243 3.01 14.17 7.31
N PHE A 244 2.50 14.12 6.09
CA PHE A 244 1.37 14.92 5.63
C PHE A 244 0.13 14.07 5.46
N ALA A 245 -1.04 14.69 5.61
CA ALA A 245 -2.30 14.05 5.28
C ALA A 245 -3.26 15.04 4.61
N PRO A 246 -4.04 14.60 3.60
CA PRO A 246 -5.06 15.44 3.00
C PRO A 246 -6.24 15.64 3.98
N GLU A 247 -7.03 16.69 3.77
CA GLU A 247 -8.22 16.99 4.60
C GLU A 247 -9.21 15.82 4.68
N ASN A 248 -9.30 15.01 3.63
CA ASN A 248 -10.15 13.82 3.60
C ASN A 248 -9.57 12.62 4.35
N ALA A 249 -8.38 12.70 4.93
CA ALA A 249 -7.82 11.62 5.74
C ALA A 249 -8.74 11.27 6.91
N ILE A 250 -8.71 10.00 7.33
CA ILE A 250 -9.47 9.53 8.48
C ILE A 250 -9.01 10.18 9.79
N SER A 251 -9.88 10.13 10.81
CA SER A 251 -9.63 10.76 12.12
C SER A 251 -8.33 10.29 12.75
N GLU A 252 -8.06 8.98 12.68
CA GLU A 252 -6.90 8.33 13.29
C GLU A 252 -5.58 8.89 12.75
N VAL A 253 -5.50 9.22 11.45
CA VAL A 253 -4.30 9.82 10.84
C VAL A 253 -4.13 11.26 11.29
N LYS A 254 -5.24 12.02 11.40
CA LYS A 254 -5.22 13.41 11.90
C LYS A 254 -4.81 13.47 13.37
N GLU A 255 -5.38 12.58 14.19
CA GLU A 255 -5.08 12.47 15.63
C GLU A 255 -3.64 11.98 15.87
N TRP A 256 -3.08 11.16 14.95
CA TRP A 256 -1.68 10.77 14.99
C TRP A 256 -0.72 11.97 14.89
N GLY A 257 -1.16 13.08 14.30
CA GLY A 257 -0.42 14.34 14.23
C GLY A 257 0.21 14.63 12.87
N ALA A 258 -0.33 14.07 11.80
CA ALA A 258 0.06 14.44 10.44
C ALA A 258 -0.21 15.93 10.17
N ARG A 259 0.67 16.58 9.39
CA ARG A 259 0.44 17.94 8.90
C ARG A 259 -0.63 17.92 7.82
N ILE A 260 -1.76 18.56 8.10
CA ILE A 260 -2.90 18.58 7.18
C ILE A 260 -2.64 19.56 6.03
N VAL A 261 -2.91 19.10 4.81
CA VAL A 261 -2.94 19.87 3.57
C VAL A 261 -4.35 19.85 2.97
N CYS A 262 -4.58 20.53 1.85
CA CYS A 262 -5.91 20.57 1.25
C CYS A 262 -6.46 19.16 0.90
N HIS A 263 -7.77 19.09 0.61
CA HIS A 263 -8.39 17.84 0.18
C HIS A 263 -7.68 17.27 -1.06
N CYS A 264 -7.57 15.94 -1.18
CA CYS A 264 -6.87 15.30 -2.31
C CYS A 264 -7.41 15.71 -3.68
N LYS A 265 -8.71 16.03 -3.78
CA LYS A 265 -9.34 16.58 -5.01
C LYS A 265 -8.75 17.94 -5.43
N ASP A 266 -8.31 18.72 -4.46
CA ASP A 266 -7.84 20.10 -4.66
C ASP A 266 -6.34 20.19 -4.86
N GLY A 267 -5.65 19.06 -4.89
CA GLY A 267 -4.23 18.98 -5.19
C GLY A 267 -3.33 18.95 -3.95
N ALA A 268 -3.60 18.04 -3.03
CA ALA A 268 -2.84 17.88 -1.77
C ALA A 268 -1.32 17.78 -1.96
N LEU A 269 -0.87 17.08 -3.02
CA LEU A 269 0.57 16.96 -3.32
C LEU A 269 1.19 18.30 -3.76
N ALA A 270 0.41 19.17 -4.39
CA ALA A 270 0.91 20.50 -4.75
C ALA A 270 1.18 21.35 -3.50
N ASP A 271 0.29 21.32 -2.49
CA ASP A 271 0.53 21.99 -1.21
C ASP A 271 1.80 21.44 -0.52
N VAL A 272 1.99 20.11 -0.55
CA VAL A 272 3.20 19.49 0.01
C VAL A 272 4.45 19.98 -0.71
N VAL A 273 4.47 19.99 -2.05
CA VAL A 273 5.60 20.46 -2.83
C VAL A 273 5.87 21.95 -2.57
N GLU A 274 4.84 22.79 -2.45
CA GLU A 274 4.98 24.21 -2.09
C GLU A 274 5.63 24.38 -0.71
N ILE A 275 5.21 23.57 0.28
CA ILE A 275 5.83 23.58 1.62
C ILE A 275 7.31 23.17 1.53
N LEU A 276 7.64 22.14 0.76
CA LEU A 276 9.03 21.70 0.55
C LEU A 276 9.82 22.75 -0.20
N ASP A 277 9.22 23.45 -1.17
CA ASP A 277 9.87 24.53 -1.91
C ASP A 277 10.30 25.69 -1.01
N GLY A 278 9.52 25.99 0.02
CA GLY A 278 9.88 26.95 1.06
C GLY A 278 10.92 26.46 2.08
N ARG A 279 11.19 25.15 2.13
CA ARG A 279 12.14 24.54 3.09
C ARG A 279 13.57 24.38 2.52
N TYR A 280 13.69 24.12 1.23
CA TYR A 280 14.95 23.94 0.51
C TYR A 280 15.28 25.15 -0.36
#